data_51bffd1721de67b530c097d61321cdc6
#
_entry.id   51bffd1721de67b530c097d61321cdc6
#
_cell.length_a   1.000
_cell.length_b   1.000
_cell.length_c   1.000
_cell.angle_alpha   90.00
_cell.angle_beta   90.00
_cell.angle_gamma   90.00
#
_symmetry.space_group_name_H-M   'P 1'
#
loop_
_entity.id
_entity.type
_entity.pdbx_description
1 polymer ?
#
loop_
_entity_poly.entity_id
_entity_poly.type
_entity_poly.pdbx_seq_one_letter_code
_entity_poly.pdbx_strand_id
1 'polypeptide(L)'
;MRRGALLLVLLLAGCGTGGLGEAESSGASGEALFKEKCAGCHELKAAGARGTIGPSLDAAFSAPRTEGFDQSTIREIVLGQMRFPIAPMPPPEELFPADEYSDAERHAAMEAIAAYVSSVAANPEAIAQAGQQGGNASASDPKALFTSNCAGCHTFAAAGTNGMVGPNLDQISLPAAGIAEQIQNGGGGMPPFKGQLTDEQIQALAKFVFENRK
;
A
#
# COMPACT_ATOMS: atom_id res chain seq x y z
N MET A 1 -69.94 -17.10 -28.66
CA MET A 1 -69.37 -15.74 -28.51
C MET A 1 -68.34 -15.80 -27.39
N ARG A 2 -67.05 -15.97 -27.78
CA ARG A 2 -65.91 -16.01 -26.83
C ARG A 2 -65.14 -14.72 -26.97
N ARG A 3 -65.16 -13.87 -25.93
CA ARG A 3 -64.40 -12.64 -25.82
C ARG A 3 -62.99 -12.99 -25.30
N GLY A 4 -61.99 -12.91 -26.18
CA GLY A 4 -60.60 -13.04 -25.81
C GLY A 4 -60.12 -11.71 -25.21
N ALA A 5 -59.65 -11.74 -23.98
CA ALA A 5 -58.98 -10.62 -23.33
C ALA A 5 -57.49 -10.63 -23.74
N LEU A 6 -57.09 -9.58 -24.46
CA LEU A 6 -55.71 -9.37 -24.84
C LEU A 6 -55.01 -8.74 -23.63
N LEU A 7 -54.14 -9.50 -22.96
CA LEU A 7 -53.25 -9.00 -21.91
C LEU A 7 -52.06 -8.29 -22.56
N LEU A 8 -52.05 -6.96 -22.48
CA LEU A 8 -50.96 -6.12 -22.88
C LEU A 8 -49.89 -6.13 -21.80
N VAL A 9 -48.82 -6.91 -22.00
CA VAL A 9 -47.64 -6.89 -21.11
C VAL A 9 -46.78 -5.68 -21.46
N LEU A 10 -46.86 -4.65 -20.62
CA LEU A 10 -45.92 -3.50 -20.66
C LEU A 10 -44.57 -3.94 -20.12
N LEU A 11 -43.63 -4.18 -21.02
CA LEU A 11 -42.20 -4.29 -20.66
C LEU A 11 -41.68 -2.90 -20.28
N LEU A 12 -41.63 -2.63 -18.98
CA LEU A 12 -40.86 -1.51 -18.45
C LEU A 12 -39.35 -1.80 -18.67
N ALA A 13 -38.79 -1.26 -19.73
CA ALA A 13 -37.37 -1.16 -19.89
C ALA A 13 -36.82 -0.24 -18.80
N GLY A 14 -36.44 -0.81 -17.66
CA GLY A 14 -35.68 -0.09 -16.65
C GLY A 14 -34.37 0.38 -17.27
N CYS A 15 -34.20 1.70 -17.37
CA CYS A 15 -32.89 2.30 -17.51
C CYS A 15 -32.07 1.88 -16.28
N GLY A 16 -31.33 0.80 -16.43
CA GLY A 16 -30.27 0.47 -15.47
C GLY A 16 -29.28 1.65 -15.48
N THR A 17 -29.23 2.37 -14.38
CA THR A 17 -28.07 3.20 -14.10
C THR A 17 -26.90 2.24 -14.13
N GLY A 18 -26.14 2.28 -15.24
CA GLY A 18 -24.91 1.53 -15.35
C GLY A 18 -24.03 1.93 -14.16
N GLY A 19 -23.92 1.02 -13.21
CA GLY A 19 -22.82 1.09 -12.27
C GLY A 19 -21.57 1.25 -13.12
N LEU A 20 -20.77 2.25 -12.80
CA LEU A 20 -19.43 2.35 -13.35
C LEU A 20 -18.75 1.06 -12.91
N GLY A 21 -18.75 0.09 -13.82
CA GLY A 21 -18.02 -1.15 -13.62
C GLY A 21 -16.59 -0.72 -13.30
N GLU A 22 -16.11 -1.19 -12.16
CA GLU A 22 -14.69 -1.18 -11.90
C GLU A 22 -14.06 -1.82 -13.12
N ALA A 23 -13.40 -1.00 -13.92
CA ALA A 23 -12.57 -1.53 -14.99
C ALA A 23 -11.55 -2.41 -14.27
N GLU A 24 -11.69 -3.71 -14.44
CA GLU A 24 -10.63 -4.66 -14.11
C GLU A 24 -9.45 -4.31 -15.02
N SER A 25 -8.72 -3.26 -14.60
CA SER A 25 -7.40 -3.00 -15.13
C SER A 25 -6.53 -4.15 -14.63
N SER A 26 -5.89 -4.86 -15.54
CA SER A 26 -4.82 -5.82 -15.27
C SER A 26 -3.57 -5.15 -14.65
N GLY A 27 -3.75 -3.98 -14.04
CA GLY A 27 -2.73 -3.22 -13.32
C GLY A 27 -2.69 -3.57 -11.83
N ALA A 28 -1.56 -3.32 -11.21
CA ALA A 28 -1.38 -3.48 -9.77
C ALA A 28 -2.42 -2.66 -9.00
N SER A 29 -2.91 -3.20 -7.87
CA SER A 29 -3.87 -2.48 -7.03
C SER A 29 -3.27 -1.18 -6.48
N GLY A 30 -4.10 -0.19 -6.16
CA GLY A 30 -3.63 1.07 -5.56
C GLY A 30 -2.81 0.86 -4.28
N GLU A 31 -3.13 -0.18 -3.50
CA GLU A 31 -2.33 -0.57 -2.34
C GLU A 31 -0.94 -1.08 -2.73
N ALA A 32 -0.85 -1.96 -3.73
CA ALA A 32 0.42 -2.50 -4.19
C ALA A 32 1.31 -1.39 -4.75
N LEU A 33 0.75 -0.52 -5.59
CA LEU A 33 1.45 0.64 -6.14
C LEU A 33 1.91 1.62 -5.05
N PHE A 34 1.06 1.88 -4.06
CA PHE A 34 1.44 2.71 -2.91
C PHE A 34 2.63 2.10 -2.15
N LYS A 35 2.57 0.81 -1.84
CA LYS A 35 3.65 0.10 -1.15
C LYS A 35 4.96 0.15 -1.91
N GLU A 36 4.91 0.04 -3.23
CA GLU A 36 6.08 0.06 -4.09
C GLU A 36 6.68 1.47 -4.25
N LYS A 37 5.83 2.47 -4.52
CA LYS A 37 6.30 3.80 -4.96
C LYS A 37 6.31 4.85 -3.84
N CYS A 38 5.49 4.70 -2.80
CA CYS A 38 5.23 5.77 -1.83
C CYS A 38 5.64 5.41 -0.40
N ALA A 39 5.57 4.12 -0.01
CA ALA A 39 5.77 3.66 1.36
C ALA A 39 7.17 3.91 1.90
N GLY A 40 8.19 4.04 1.04
CA GLY A 40 9.56 4.39 1.44
C GLY A 40 9.69 5.81 2.03
N CYS A 41 8.80 6.71 1.62
CA CYS A 41 8.82 8.10 2.06
C CYS A 41 7.67 8.46 3.01
N HIS A 42 6.48 7.90 2.82
CA HIS A 42 5.27 8.24 3.56
C HIS A 42 4.85 7.18 4.57
N GLU A 43 4.44 7.64 5.75
CA GLU A 43 3.69 6.82 6.70
C GLU A 43 2.23 6.71 6.24
N LEU A 44 1.70 5.47 6.27
CA LEU A 44 0.28 5.16 6.10
C LEU A 44 -0.01 3.86 6.86
N LYS A 45 -0.67 3.94 7.99
CA LYS A 45 -0.88 2.81 8.92
C LYS A 45 -1.63 1.65 8.27
N ALA A 46 -2.67 1.94 7.51
CA ALA A 46 -3.45 0.92 6.81
C ALA A 46 -2.64 0.14 5.77
N ALA A 47 -1.58 0.73 5.21
CA ALA A 47 -0.64 0.06 4.31
C ALA A 47 0.53 -0.62 5.05
N GLY A 48 0.65 -0.44 6.36
CA GLY A 48 1.83 -0.81 7.12
C GLY A 48 3.08 0.02 6.79
N ALA A 49 2.91 1.13 6.07
CA ALA A 49 4.01 1.99 5.64
C ALA A 49 4.45 2.96 6.74
N ARG A 50 5.76 3.21 6.83
CA ARG A 50 6.40 3.97 7.93
C ARG A 50 7.47 4.93 7.46
N GLY A 51 7.40 5.35 6.20
CA GLY A 51 8.30 6.36 5.68
C GLY A 51 8.24 7.66 6.50
N THR A 52 9.39 8.28 6.72
CA THR A 52 9.56 9.50 7.53
C THR A 52 10.14 10.66 6.75
N ILE A 53 10.39 10.47 5.45
CA ILE A 53 10.93 11.52 4.56
C ILE A 53 9.80 12.48 4.15
N GLY A 54 8.65 11.92 3.78
CA GLY A 54 7.43 12.67 3.51
C GLY A 54 6.53 12.76 4.74
N PRO A 55 5.46 13.57 4.70
CA PRO A 55 4.50 13.65 5.78
C PRO A 55 3.74 12.34 5.99
N SER A 56 3.34 12.07 7.25
CA SER A 56 2.38 11.01 7.56
C SER A 56 1.04 11.34 6.88
N LEU A 57 0.54 10.43 6.04
CA LEU A 57 -0.73 10.62 5.34
C LEU A 57 -1.91 10.48 6.31
N ASP A 58 -1.77 9.66 7.37
CA ASP A 58 -2.78 9.62 8.44
C ASP A 58 -2.88 10.95 9.17
N ALA A 59 -1.76 11.59 9.48
CA ALA A 59 -1.75 12.90 10.12
C ALA A 59 -2.31 13.99 9.19
N ALA A 60 -1.93 13.97 7.91
CA ALA A 60 -2.36 14.95 6.91
C ALA A 60 -3.89 14.93 6.70
N PHE A 61 -4.52 13.76 6.73
CA PHE A 61 -5.95 13.62 6.47
C PHE A 61 -6.81 13.44 7.73
N SER A 62 -6.23 13.50 8.92
CA SER A 62 -6.96 13.39 10.19
C SER A 62 -7.97 14.53 10.36
N ALA A 63 -7.55 15.78 10.22
CA ALA A 63 -8.45 16.94 10.34
C ALA A 63 -9.50 16.97 9.22
N PRO A 64 -9.16 16.84 7.93
CA PRO A 64 -10.14 16.76 6.84
C PRO A 64 -11.24 15.73 7.08
N ARG A 65 -10.89 14.53 7.59
CA ARG A 65 -11.91 13.50 7.88
C ARG A 65 -12.82 13.89 9.05
N THR A 66 -12.27 14.48 10.12
CA THR A 66 -13.05 14.93 11.28
C THR A 66 -13.98 16.10 10.91
N GLU A 67 -13.57 16.93 9.97
CA GLU A 67 -14.33 18.04 9.44
C GLU A 67 -15.39 17.62 8.40
N GLY A 68 -15.42 16.31 8.05
CA GLY A 68 -16.43 15.73 7.16
C GLY A 68 -16.14 15.92 5.66
N PHE A 69 -14.87 16.07 5.27
CA PHE A 69 -14.50 16.10 3.85
C PHE A 69 -14.84 14.76 3.20
N ASP A 70 -15.48 14.82 2.04
CA ASP A 70 -15.78 13.65 1.24
C ASP A 70 -14.50 12.92 0.80
N GLN A 71 -14.58 11.62 0.66
CA GLN A 71 -13.48 10.81 0.15
C GLN A 71 -13.00 11.28 -1.23
N SER A 72 -13.91 11.72 -2.09
CA SER A 72 -13.58 12.31 -3.41
C SER A 72 -12.70 13.53 -3.28
N THR A 73 -12.97 14.42 -2.32
CA THR A 73 -12.15 15.60 -2.06
C THR A 73 -10.74 15.22 -1.62
N ILE A 74 -10.62 14.25 -0.69
CA ILE A 74 -9.30 13.74 -0.26
C ILE A 74 -8.56 13.12 -1.44
N ARG A 75 -9.25 12.35 -2.30
CA ARG A 75 -8.68 11.75 -3.50
C ARG A 75 -8.08 12.79 -4.45
N GLU A 76 -8.82 13.88 -4.72
CA GLU A 76 -8.34 14.96 -5.59
C GLU A 76 -7.15 15.70 -4.98
N ILE A 77 -7.09 15.86 -3.65
CA ILE A 77 -5.91 16.42 -2.96
C ILE A 77 -4.69 15.53 -3.18
N VAL A 78 -4.82 14.21 -2.97
CA VAL A 78 -3.73 13.25 -3.20
C VAL A 78 -3.27 13.29 -4.64
N LEU A 79 -4.21 13.28 -5.58
CA LEU A 79 -3.94 13.32 -7.01
C LEU A 79 -3.22 14.62 -7.44
N GLY A 80 -3.70 15.75 -6.92
CA GLY A 80 -3.09 17.05 -7.14
C GLY A 80 -1.65 17.10 -6.62
N GLN A 81 -1.40 16.54 -5.44
CA GLN A 81 -0.05 16.50 -4.86
C GLN A 81 0.90 15.60 -5.68
N MET A 82 0.42 14.50 -6.26
CA MET A 82 1.22 13.69 -7.16
C MET A 82 1.48 14.35 -8.51
N ARG A 83 0.51 15.12 -9.04
CA ARG A 83 0.66 15.85 -10.31
C ARG A 83 1.60 17.04 -10.19
N PHE A 84 1.60 17.70 -9.04
CA PHE A 84 2.35 18.92 -8.77
C PHE A 84 3.15 18.76 -7.46
N PRO A 85 4.12 17.86 -7.43
CA PRO A 85 4.84 17.55 -6.21
C PRO A 85 5.77 18.70 -5.81
N ILE A 86 5.95 18.83 -4.49
CA ILE A 86 6.94 19.72 -3.90
C ILE A 86 8.12 18.86 -3.46
N ALA A 87 9.34 19.25 -3.84
CA ALA A 87 10.54 18.52 -3.42
C ALA A 87 10.60 18.35 -1.89
N PRO A 88 11.02 17.19 -1.38
CA PRO A 88 11.72 16.10 -2.06
C PRO A 88 10.81 15.03 -2.71
N MET A 89 9.50 15.24 -2.81
CA MET A 89 8.61 14.29 -3.49
C MET A 89 8.96 14.25 -4.99
N PRO A 90 9.25 13.07 -5.57
CA PRO A 90 9.61 12.96 -6.97
C PRO A 90 8.44 13.25 -7.91
N PRO A 91 8.71 13.76 -9.13
CA PRO A 91 7.67 14.01 -10.12
C PRO A 91 7.09 12.69 -10.72
N PRO A 92 5.91 12.74 -11.34
CA PRO A 92 5.27 11.53 -11.89
C PRO A 92 6.14 10.74 -12.86
N GLU A 93 6.96 11.41 -13.65
CA GLU A 93 7.85 10.79 -14.65
C GLU A 93 8.98 9.99 -14.03
N GLU A 94 9.36 10.32 -12.79
CA GLU A 94 10.38 9.60 -12.03
C GLU A 94 9.75 8.39 -11.30
N LEU A 95 8.53 8.55 -10.79
CA LEU A 95 7.78 7.46 -10.15
C LEU A 95 7.32 6.40 -11.15
N PHE A 96 6.96 6.83 -12.36
CA PHE A 96 6.40 6.03 -13.45
C PHE A 96 7.11 6.39 -14.75
N PRO A 97 8.33 5.86 -14.99
CA PRO A 97 9.16 6.20 -16.14
C PRO A 97 8.47 5.85 -17.47
N ALA A 98 8.74 6.64 -18.51
CA ALA A 98 8.09 6.50 -19.82
C ALA A 98 8.50 5.25 -20.60
N ASP A 99 9.58 4.59 -20.21
CA ASP A 99 10.01 3.30 -20.75
C ASP A 99 9.23 2.11 -20.15
N GLU A 100 8.59 2.30 -18.98
CA GLU A 100 7.79 1.29 -18.31
C GLU A 100 6.28 1.58 -18.37
N TYR A 101 5.89 2.86 -18.46
CA TYR A 101 4.51 3.32 -18.37
C TYR A 101 4.16 4.27 -19.52
N SER A 102 3.10 3.98 -20.27
CA SER A 102 2.46 4.98 -21.12
C SER A 102 1.81 6.08 -20.28
N ASP A 103 1.49 7.22 -20.88
CA ASP A 103 0.80 8.32 -20.18
C ASP A 103 -0.54 7.89 -19.58
N ALA A 104 -1.28 7.01 -20.26
CA ALA A 104 -2.53 6.47 -19.78
C ALA A 104 -2.34 5.56 -18.56
N GLU A 105 -1.33 4.69 -18.58
CA GLU A 105 -1.00 3.81 -17.43
C GLU A 105 -0.49 4.60 -16.24
N ARG A 106 0.34 5.61 -16.47
CA ARG A 106 0.79 6.56 -15.41
C ARG A 106 -0.40 7.25 -14.75
N HIS A 107 -1.33 7.76 -15.55
CA HIS A 107 -2.54 8.38 -15.04
C HIS A 107 -3.38 7.38 -14.23
N ALA A 108 -3.61 6.19 -14.76
CA ALA A 108 -4.37 5.14 -14.07
C ALA A 108 -3.69 4.70 -12.75
N ALA A 109 -2.37 4.58 -12.73
CA ALA A 109 -1.61 4.24 -11.53
C ALA A 109 -1.75 5.32 -10.44
N MET A 110 -1.65 6.60 -10.80
CA MET A 110 -1.86 7.70 -9.86
C MET A 110 -3.31 7.74 -9.35
N GLU A 111 -4.30 7.51 -10.21
CA GLU A 111 -5.71 7.41 -9.81
C GLU A 111 -5.95 6.25 -8.83
N ALA A 112 -5.35 5.09 -9.09
CA ALA A 112 -5.45 3.93 -8.21
C ALA A 112 -4.83 4.20 -6.84
N ILE A 113 -3.64 4.84 -6.78
CA ILE A 113 -3.00 5.25 -5.53
C ILE A 113 -3.87 6.27 -4.79
N ALA A 114 -4.38 7.29 -5.48
CA ALA A 114 -5.21 8.33 -4.86
C ALA A 114 -6.52 7.76 -4.31
N ALA A 115 -7.16 6.84 -5.03
CA ALA A 115 -8.34 6.11 -4.58
C ALA A 115 -8.04 5.29 -3.32
N TYR A 116 -6.94 4.55 -3.31
CA TYR A 116 -6.51 3.77 -2.15
C TYR A 116 -6.23 4.67 -0.94
N VAL A 117 -5.34 5.65 -1.08
CA VAL A 117 -4.98 6.56 0.03
C VAL A 117 -6.22 7.26 0.59
N SER A 118 -7.09 7.79 -0.29
CA SER A 118 -8.31 8.45 0.16
C SER A 118 -9.30 7.53 0.85
N SER A 119 -9.26 6.23 0.62
CA SER A 119 -10.12 5.27 1.32
C SER A 119 -9.61 4.92 2.72
N VAL A 120 -8.30 4.89 2.92
CA VAL A 120 -7.69 4.33 4.14
C VAL A 120 -6.98 5.34 5.04
N ALA A 121 -6.45 6.46 4.52
CA ALA A 121 -5.70 7.43 5.32
C ALA A 121 -6.57 8.02 6.42
N ALA A 122 -6.09 7.98 7.66
CA ALA A 122 -6.81 8.42 8.85
C ALA A 122 -8.21 7.79 9.03
N ASN A 123 -8.48 6.65 8.39
CA ASN A 123 -9.72 5.89 8.55
C ASN A 123 -9.54 4.86 9.68
N PRO A 124 -10.21 5.01 10.85
CA PRO A 124 -10.03 4.10 11.98
C PRO A 124 -10.37 2.65 11.65
N GLU A 125 -11.40 2.42 10.84
CA GLU A 125 -11.83 1.07 10.43
C GLU A 125 -10.79 0.41 9.54
N ALA A 126 -10.25 1.13 8.55
CA ALA A 126 -9.20 0.63 7.66
C ALA A 126 -7.91 0.33 8.44
N ILE A 127 -7.54 1.20 9.39
CA ILE A 127 -6.38 0.98 10.26
C ILE A 127 -6.58 -0.25 11.15
N ALA A 128 -7.77 -0.42 11.73
CA ALA A 128 -8.10 -1.59 12.56
C ALA A 128 -8.09 -2.89 11.73
N GLN A 129 -8.62 -2.87 10.51
CA GLN A 129 -8.60 -4.01 9.59
C GLN A 129 -7.18 -4.38 9.17
N ALA A 130 -6.35 -3.40 8.86
CA ALA A 130 -4.95 -3.61 8.53
C ALA A 130 -4.17 -4.20 9.73
N GLY A 131 -4.46 -3.75 10.94
CA GLY A 131 -3.91 -4.33 12.17
C GLY A 131 -4.31 -5.80 12.36
N GLN A 132 -5.53 -6.18 11.97
CA GLN A 132 -6.00 -7.58 11.98
C GLN A 132 -5.39 -8.39 10.84
N GLN A 133 -5.20 -7.81 9.67
CA GLN A 133 -4.55 -8.45 8.52
C GLN A 133 -3.03 -8.55 8.71
N GLY A 134 -2.40 -7.57 9.33
CA GLY A 134 -0.99 -7.63 9.75
C GLY A 134 -0.75 -8.66 10.85
N GLY A 135 -1.73 -8.88 11.73
CA GLY A 135 -1.73 -9.97 12.71
C GLY A 135 -2.05 -11.34 12.10
N ASN A 136 -2.72 -11.37 10.94
CA ASN A 136 -3.10 -12.57 10.20
C ASN A 136 -2.30 -12.79 8.89
N ALA A 137 -1.44 -11.85 8.46
CA ALA A 137 -0.38 -12.17 7.51
C ALA A 137 0.49 -13.22 8.21
N SER A 138 0.14 -14.43 7.91
CA SER A 138 0.50 -15.66 8.58
C SER A 138 1.92 -15.56 9.14
N ALA A 139 2.09 -15.76 10.46
CA ALA A 139 3.40 -16.02 11.06
C ALA A 139 4.16 -17.18 10.34
N SER A 140 3.50 -17.80 9.40
CA SER A 140 3.96 -18.89 8.56
C SER A 140 4.57 -18.48 7.21
N ASP A 141 4.46 -17.21 6.74
CA ASP A 141 5.16 -16.77 5.52
C ASP A 141 6.08 -15.56 5.79
N PRO A 142 7.33 -15.83 6.19
CA PRO A 142 8.29 -14.78 6.47
C PRO A 142 8.68 -13.97 5.23
N LYS A 143 8.51 -14.50 4.01
CA LYS A 143 8.75 -13.76 2.77
C LYS A 143 7.69 -12.68 2.57
N ALA A 144 6.41 -13.00 2.81
CA ALA A 144 5.33 -12.01 2.74
C ALA A 144 5.50 -10.92 3.81
N LEU A 145 5.86 -11.30 5.05
CA LEU A 145 6.20 -10.36 6.12
C LEU A 145 7.36 -9.43 5.73
N PHE A 146 8.39 -9.99 5.11
CA PHE A 146 9.55 -9.21 4.63
C PHE A 146 9.14 -8.21 3.55
N THR A 147 8.38 -8.67 2.56
CA THR A 147 7.92 -7.82 1.45
C THR A 147 7.08 -6.65 1.96
N SER A 148 6.24 -6.89 2.95
CA SER A 148 5.36 -5.84 3.50
C SER A 148 6.07 -4.82 4.40
N ASN A 149 7.18 -5.21 5.08
CA ASN A 149 7.77 -4.38 6.12
C ASN A 149 9.22 -3.94 5.82
N CYS A 150 9.94 -4.64 4.97
CA CYS A 150 11.39 -4.47 4.80
C CYS A 150 11.79 -4.12 3.37
N ALA A 151 10.97 -4.51 2.36
CA ALA A 151 11.28 -4.40 0.94
C ALA A 151 11.56 -2.98 0.47
N GLY A 152 10.88 -1.97 1.02
CA GLY A 152 11.06 -0.57 0.66
C GLY A 152 12.45 -0.02 0.98
N CYS A 153 13.14 -0.63 1.95
CA CYS A 153 14.46 -0.17 2.39
C CYS A 153 15.59 -1.13 2.03
N HIS A 154 15.35 -2.43 2.00
CA HIS A 154 16.41 -3.44 1.87
C HIS A 154 16.40 -4.17 0.53
N THR A 155 17.60 -4.32 -0.04
CA THR A 155 17.85 -5.32 -1.08
C THR A 155 17.96 -6.68 -0.43
N PHE A 156 17.21 -7.68 -0.94
CA PHE A 156 17.28 -9.07 -0.53
C PHE A 156 16.79 -10.00 -1.64
N ALA A 157 17.70 -10.79 -2.22
CA ALA A 157 17.43 -11.60 -3.41
C ALA A 157 16.35 -12.67 -3.16
N ALA A 158 16.33 -13.30 -1.98
CA ALA A 158 15.35 -14.33 -1.62
C ALA A 158 13.91 -13.78 -1.56
N ALA A 159 13.75 -12.51 -1.24
CA ALA A 159 12.47 -11.84 -1.26
C ALA A 159 12.15 -11.18 -2.61
N GLY A 160 13.13 -11.07 -3.51
CA GLY A 160 12.99 -10.37 -4.80
C GLY A 160 12.93 -8.85 -4.65
N THR A 161 13.60 -8.27 -3.64
CA THR A 161 13.55 -6.85 -3.33
C THR A 161 14.87 -6.14 -3.65
N ASN A 162 14.81 -4.85 -3.97
CA ASN A 162 15.94 -4.02 -4.39
C ASN A 162 15.97 -2.65 -3.70
N GLY A 163 15.42 -2.51 -2.50
CA GLY A 163 15.49 -1.28 -1.71
C GLY A 163 16.93 -0.87 -1.42
N MET A 164 17.23 0.42 -1.53
CA MET A 164 18.60 0.97 -1.44
C MET A 164 18.82 1.87 -0.21
N VAL A 165 17.84 2.01 0.66
CA VAL A 165 17.95 2.87 1.86
C VAL A 165 18.73 2.17 2.98
N GLY A 166 18.47 0.87 3.16
CA GLY A 166 19.18 0.03 4.13
C GLY A 166 20.26 -0.83 3.48
N PRO A 167 21.05 -1.55 4.29
CA PRO A 167 22.06 -2.46 3.76
C PRO A 167 21.45 -3.59 2.93
N ASN A 168 22.21 -4.09 1.96
CA ASN A 168 21.90 -5.30 1.24
C ASN A 168 21.99 -6.50 2.19
N LEU A 169 20.87 -7.18 2.43
CA LEU A 169 20.77 -8.26 3.40
C LEU A 169 21.39 -9.58 2.90
N ASP A 170 21.65 -9.71 1.61
CA ASP A 170 22.43 -10.85 1.09
C ASP A 170 23.89 -10.84 1.59
N GLN A 171 24.41 -9.68 2.03
CA GLN A 171 25.80 -9.46 2.38
C GLN A 171 26.06 -9.27 3.88
N ILE A 172 25.03 -9.37 4.73
CA ILE A 172 25.20 -9.18 6.17
C ILE A 172 25.81 -10.40 6.84
N SER A 173 26.60 -10.16 7.91
CA SER A 173 27.27 -11.22 8.66
C SER A 173 26.63 -11.51 10.04
N LEU A 174 25.52 -10.84 10.37
CA LEU A 174 24.86 -10.96 11.67
C LEU A 174 24.27 -12.38 11.87
N PRO A 175 24.39 -12.97 13.07
CA PRO A 175 23.66 -14.18 13.41
C PRO A 175 22.14 -13.90 13.50
N ALA A 176 21.32 -14.94 13.40
CA ALA A 176 19.85 -14.79 13.46
C ALA A 176 19.38 -13.99 14.70
N ALA A 177 20.00 -14.24 15.86
CA ALA A 177 19.69 -13.47 17.09
C ALA A 177 20.00 -11.98 16.95
N GLY A 178 21.12 -11.62 16.32
CA GLY A 178 21.48 -10.21 16.07
C GLY A 178 20.55 -9.55 15.05
N ILE A 179 20.08 -10.31 14.05
CA ILE A 179 19.06 -9.83 13.10
C ILE A 179 17.75 -9.58 13.84
N ALA A 180 17.31 -10.50 14.72
CA ALA A 180 16.10 -10.33 15.52
C ALA A 180 16.19 -9.09 16.43
N GLU A 181 17.32 -8.89 17.10
CA GLU A 181 17.59 -7.72 17.94
C GLU A 181 17.53 -6.41 17.13
N GLN A 182 18.13 -6.40 15.92
CA GLN A 182 18.09 -5.25 15.02
C GLN A 182 16.65 -4.95 14.56
N ILE A 183 15.86 -5.97 14.26
CA ILE A 183 14.44 -5.81 13.89
C ILE A 183 13.65 -5.24 15.09
N GLN A 184 13.87 -5.76 16.29
CA GLN A 184 13.17 -5.29 17.50
C GLN A 184 13.46 -3.83 17.82
N ASN A 185 14.73 -3.46 17.83
CA ASN A 185 15.19 -2.19 18.40
C ASN A 185 15.42 -1.11 17.32
N GLY A 186 15.56 -1.51 16.06
CA GLY A 186 15.93 -0.57 15.00
C GLY A 186 17.37 -0.07 15.14
N GLY A 187 17.64 1.10 14.58
CA GLY A 187 18.91 1.80 14.65
C GLY A 187 19.54 2.05 13.29
N GLY A 188 20.41 3.06 13.18
CA GLY A 188 21.04 3.44 11.91
C GLY A 188 20.06 3.90 10.83
N GLY A 189 18.91 4.46 11.21
CA GLY A 189 17.83 4.83 10.28
C GLY A 189 16.75 3.75 10.11
N MET A 190 16.97 2.55 10.59
CA MET A 190 15.93 1.50 10.63
C MET A 190 14.98 1.72 11.80
N PRO A 191 13.65 1.77 11.59
CA PRO A 191 12.68 1.90 12.67
C PRO A 191 12.61 0.64 13.54
N PRO A 192 12.25 0.75 14.85
CA PRO A 192 12.00 -0.40 15.68
C PRO A 192 10.66 -1.07 15.33
N PHE A 193 10.64 -2.41 15.31
CA PHE A 193 9.42 -3.19 15.05
C PHE A 193 8.84 -3.85 16.30
N LYS A 194 9.47 -3.66 17.46
CA LYS A 194 8.93 -4.09 18.75
C LYS A 194 7.56 -3.46 19.03
N GLY A 195 6.57 -4.29 19.35
CA GLY A 195 5.18 -3.84 19.53
C GLY A 195 4.41 -3.60 18.25
N GLN A 196 5.01 -3.89 17.10
CA GLN A 196 4.43 -3.76 15.77
C GLN A 196 4.35 -5.13 15.06
N LEU A 197 5.36 -5.94 15.27
CA LEU A 197 5.40 -7.35 14.95
C LEU A 197 5.40 -8.14 16.26
N THR A 198 4.81 -9.33 16.23
CA THR A 198 4.93 -10.25 17.38
C THR A 198 6.35 -10.80 17.46
N ASP A 199 6.73 -11.30 18.63
CA ASP A 199 8.05 -11.91 18.81
C ASP A 199 8.25 -13.10 17.85
N GLU A 200 7.21 -13.88 17.58
CA GLU A 200 7.23 -14.98 16.63
C GLU A 200 7.49 -14.49 15.19
N GLN A 201 6.86 -13.40 14.79
CA GLN A 201 7.05 -12.78 13.46
C GLN A 201 8.49 -12.25 13.32
N ILE A 202 9.02 -11.61 14.36
CA ILE A 202 10.40 -11.12 14.39
C ILE A 202 11.39 -12.29 14.27
N GLN A 203 11.17 -13.37 15.01
CA GLN A 203 12.01 -14.56 14.92
C GLN A 203 11.92 -15.23 13.55
N ALA A 204 10.71 -15.32 12.96
CA ALA A 204 10.51 -15.86 11.62
C ALA A 204 11.22 -15.03 10.54
N LEU A 205 11.14 -13.70 10.61
CA LEU A 205 11.87 -12.79 9.73
C LEU A 205 13.38 -12.92 9.88
N ALA A 206 13.88 -12.93 11.11
CA ALA A 206 15.30 -13.06 11.39
C ALA A 206 15.87 -14.40 10.85
N LYS A 207 15.13 -15.49 11.05
CA LYS A 207 15.47 -16.80 10.51
C LYS A 207 15.45 -16.79 8.98
N PHE A 208 14.42 -16.23 8.35
CA PHE A 208 14.28 -16.14 6.90
C PHE A 208 15.46 -15.39 6.27
N VAL A 209 15.83 -14.22 6.83
CA VAL A 209 16.98 -13.47 6.35
C VAL A 209 18.27 -14.24 6.55
N PHE A 210 18.47 -14.84 7.75
CA PHE A 210 19.67 -15.58 8.08
C PHE A 210 19.92 -16.79 7.18
N GLU A 211 18.88 -17.55 6.88
CA GLU A 211 18.98 -18.81 6.10
C GLU A 211 19.06 -18.58 4.59
N ASN A 212 18.61 -17.44 4.08
CA ASN A 212 18.51 -17.22 2.64
C ASN A 212 19.46 -16.12 2.11
N ARG A 213 20.33 -15.55 2.95
CA ARG A 213 21.41 -14.66 2.51
C ARG A 213 22.48 -15.46 1.76
N LYS A 214 23.24 -14.81 0.90
CA LYS A 214 24.32 -15.41 0.09
C LYS A 214 25.65 -15.37 0.80
#